data_1dc2b58c6ccc44d496e409a1c79e80ce
#
_entry.id   1dc2b58c6ccc44d496e409a1c79e80ce
#
_cell.length_a   1.000
_cell.length_b   1.000
_cell.length_c   1.000
_cell.angle_alpha   90.00
_cell.angle_beta   90.00
_cell.angle_gamma   90.00
#
_symmetry.space_group_name_H-M   'P 1'
#
loop_
_entity.id
_entity.type
_entity.pdbx_description
1 polymer ?
#
loop_
_entity_poly.entity_id
_entity_poly.type
_entity_poly.pdbx_seq_one_letter_code
_entity_poly.pdbx_strand_id
1 'polypeptide(L)'
;MIITVTLNPAIDKTVTISNFTAGEVNRIETLRTDVGGKGINVSKCLKELGCESMAAAFWGGDAGRSGEAQLRESGADQLSQRIGGADIQSLPVFIQETTRTNMKIIDEVQGQNTDINEPGPQIKPEELELLIQKLDENLKESDILVLAGSIPKGISPNIYKELTARYKEKGVKVFLDADGESFAEGIKAVPYLIKPNIDELSRLAGEKLTDIRGILKAVKPLLQSGIEKIVVSMGAQGAVFIQRGRIFIASSIDVPVLSTVGAGDSMVAALAYGEEKGLDEKKTYKLSMAMGAASVMCSGTQAPKAVTVESLYHMVNIIEL
;
A
#
# COMPACT_ATOMS: atom_id res chain seq x y z
N MET A 1 -13.29 -11.73 -0.42
CA MET A 1 -12.88 -10.79 -1.51
C MET A 1 -12.05 -9.65 -0.93
N ILE A 2 -11.05 -9.15 -1.68
CA ILE A 2 -10.25 -7.98 -1.25
C ILE A 2 -10.57 -6.81 -2.18
N ILE A 3 -10.98 -5.67 -1.60
CA ILE A 3 -11.14 -4.40 -2.32
C ILE A 3 -10.12 -3.41 -1.80
N THR A 4 -9.33 -2.81 -2.70
CA THR A 4 -8.38 -1.75 -2.36
C THR A 4 -8.92 -0.40 -2.78
N VAL A 5 -8.74 0.63 -1.96
CA VAL A 5 -9.13 2.00 -2.26
C VAL A 5 -7.90 2.88 -2.40
N THR A 6 -7.79 3.56 -3.53
CA THR A 6 -6.78 4.57 -3.80
C THR A 6 -7.46 5.89 -4.13
N LEU A 7 -7.60 6.76 -3.12
CA LEU A 7 -8.27 8.06 -3.31
C LEU A 7 -7.45 9.03 -4.16
N ASN A 8 -6.13 8.88 -4.20
CA ASN A 8 -5.20 9.77 -4.90
C ASN A 8 -4.21 8.98 -5.78
N PRO A 9 -4.70 8.25 -6.80
CA PRO A 9 -3.84 7.53 -7.72
C PRO A 9 -2.90 8.48 -8.48
N ALA A 10 -1.85 7.93 -9.08
CA ALA A 10 -0.89 8.70 -9.85
C ALA A 10 -0.43 7.94 -11.09
N ILE A 11 0.06 8.70 -12.06
CA ILE A 11 0.94 8.17 -13.10
C ILE A 11 2.38 8.40 -12.63
N ASP A 12 3.07 7.34 -12.24
CA ASP A 12 4.44 7.42 -11.75
C ASP A 12 5.41 7.32 -12.92
N LYS A 13 6.16 8.40 -13.16
CA LYS A 13 7.22 8.47 -14.17
C LYS A 13 8.57 8.30 -13.48
N THR A 14 9.26 7.19 -13.78
CA THR A 14 10.63 6.97 -13.34
C THR A 14 11.58 7.34 -14.49
N VAL A 15 12.49 8.27 -14.25
CA VAL A 15 13.46 8.74 -15.24
C VAL A 15 14.88 8.53 -14.73
N THR A 16 15.81 8.16 -15.63
CA THR A 16 17.24 8.16 -15.34
C THR A 16 17.86 9.42 -15.90
N ILE A 17 18.64 10.12 -15.10
CA ILE A 17 19.37 11.33 -15.46
C ILE A 17 20.76 11.24 -14.82
N SER A 18 21.80 11.12 -15.65
CA SER A 18 23.19 11.12 -15.16
C SER A 18 23.61 12.51 -14.67
N ASN A 19 24.16 12.58 -13.47
CA ASN A 19 24.60 13.80 -12.82
C ASN A 19 23.49 14.87 -12.72
N PHE A 20 22.34 14.50 -12.19
CA PHE A 20 21.24 15.44 -11.97
C PHE A 20 21.70 16.67 -11.17
N THR A 21 21.54 17.83 -11.76
CA THR A 21 21.97 19.11 -11.17
C THR A 21 20.80 20.08 -11.10
N ALA A 22 20.45 20.49 -9.88
CA ALA A 22 19.40 21.50 -9.68
C ALA A 22 19.82 22.85 -10.29
N GLY A 23 18.91 23.51 -11.02
CA GLY A 23 19.18 24.79 -11.68
C GLY A 23 19.78 24.67 -13.08
N GLU A 24 20.13 23.48 -13.52
CA GLU A 24 20.69 23.19 -14.86
C GLU A 24 19.70 22.50 -15.79
N VAL A 25 20.04 22.42 -17.08
CA VAL A 25 19.27 21.64 -18.04
C VAL A 25 19.66 20.19 -17.92
N ASN A 26 18.77 19.37 -17.38
CA ASN A 26 18.91 17.93 -17.27
C ASN A 26 18.22 17.22 -18.44
N ARG A 27 18.80 16.16 -18.98
CA ARG A 27 18.22 15.37 -20.07
C ARG A 27 17.92 13.96 -19.62
N ILE A 28 16.69 13.53 -19.87
CA ILE A 28 16.23 12.18 -19.54
C ILE A 28 16.89 11.20 -20.52
N GLU A 29 17.53 10.17 -19.97
CA GLU A 29 18.12 9.05 -20.72
C GLU A 29 17.12 7.91 -20.90
N THR A 30 16.39 7.55 -19.84
CA THR A 30 15.34 6.54 -19.87
C THR A 30 14.08 7.05 -19.19
N LEU A 31 12.93 6.62 -19.69
CA LEU A 31 11.61 6.93 -19.12
C LEU A 31 10.80 5.65 -19.00
N ARG A 32 10.30 5.39 -17.81
CA ARG A 32 9.29 4.37 -17.56
C ARG A 32 8.06 5.02 -16.94
N THR A 33 6.89 4.55 -17.33
CA THR A 33 5.61 5.03 -16.80
C THR A 33 4.83 3.85 -16.22
N ASP A 34 4.46 3.96 -14.96
CA ASP A 34 3.68 2.96 -14.22
C ASP A 34 2.43 3.62 -13.63
N VAL A 35 1.37 2.87 -13.50
CA VAL A 35 0.22 3.28 -12.67
C VAL A 35 0.59 3.11 -11.21
N GLY A 36 0.40 4.15 -10.41
CA GLY A 36 0.77 4.20 -9.00
C GLY A 36 -0.38 4.55 -8.07
N GLY A 37 -0.06 4.45 -6.79
CA GLY A 37 -0.96 4.66 -5.65
C GLY A 37 -0.99 3.44 -4.75
N LYS A 38 -0.97 3.64 -3.42
CA LYS A 38 -0.76 2.55 -2.45
C LYS A 38 -1.76 1.39 -2.62
N GLY A 39 -3.06 1.66 -2.72
CA GLY A 39 -4.06 0.60 -2.90
C GLY A 39 -3.90 -0.15 -4.24
N ILE A 40 -3.55 0.55 -5.31
CA ILE A 40 -3.24 -0.05 -6.62
C ILE A 40 -2.01 -0.96 -6.51
N ASN A 41 -0.97 -0.51 -5.80
CA ASN A 41 0.23 -1.32 -5.57
C ASN A 41 -0.11 -2.59 -4.77
N VAL A 42 -0.98 -2.49 -3.76
CA VAL A 42 -1.51 -3.65 -3.02
C VAL A 42 -2.19 -4.62 -3.98
N SER A 43 -3.09 -4.17 -4.88
CA SER A 43 -3.75 -5.04 -5.85
C SER A 43 -2.77 -5.71 -6.82
N LYS A 44 -1.75 -4.99 -7.30
CA LYS A 44 -0.70 -5.58 -8.14
C LYS A 44 0.08 -6.69 -7.40
N CYS A 45 0.39 -6.46 -6.13
CA CYS A 45 1.06 -7.47 -5.29
C CYS A 45 0.15 -8.68 -5.01
N LEU A 46 -1.15 -8.47 -4.78
CA LEU A 46 -2.13 -9.55 -4.62
C LEU A 46 -2.21 -10.43 -5.88
N LYS A 47 -2.18 -9.81 -7.06
CA LYS A 47 -2.14 -10.54 -8.34
C LYS A 47 -0.92 -11.46 -8.43
N GLU A 48 0.27 -10.98 -8.09
CA GLU A 48 1.49 -11.81 -8.09
C GLU A 48 1.42 -12.98 -7.07
N LEU A 49 0.60 -12.83 -6.02
CA LEU A 49 0.30 -13.91 -5.07
C LEU A 49 -0.84 -14.85 -5.55
N GLY A 50 -1.38 -14.66 -6.74
CA GLY A 50 -2.50 -15.44 -7.25
C GLY A 50 -3.82 -15.14 -6.55
N CYS A 51 -4.03 -13.91 -6.07
CA CYS A 51 -5.25 -13.47 -5.39
C CYS A 51 -5.98 -12.39 -6.19
N GLU A 52 -7.22 -12.67 -6.54
CA GLU A 52 -8.10 -11.69 -7.17
C GLU A 52 -8.40 -10.52 -6.23
N SER A 53 -8.51 -9.32 -6.79
CA SER A 53 -8.90 -8.11 -6.06
C SER A 53 -9.66 -7.13 -6.92
N MET A 54 -10.42 -6.22 -6.28
CA MET A 54 -10.96 -5.04 -6.94
C MET A 54 -10.17 -3.80 -6.51
N ALA A 55 -9.81 -2.93 -7.46
CA ALA A 55 -9.12 -1.68 -7.22
C ALA A 55 -10.04 -0.49 -7.50
N ALA A 56 -10.55 0.13 -6.44
CA ALA A 56 -11.38 1.32 -6.49
C ALA A 56 -10.49 2.57 -6.47
N ALA A 57 -10.64 3.44 -7.47
CA ALA A 57 -9.83 4.65 -7.59
C ALA A 57 -10.52 5.75 -8.40
N PHE A 58 -10.09 6.99 -8.15
CA PHE A 58 -10.47 8.15 -8.97
C PHE A 58 -9.55 8.28 -10.19
N TRP A 59 -10.13 8.44 -11.36
CA TRP A 59 -9.40 8.58 -12.60
C TRP A 59 -9.87 9.81 -13.38
N GLY A 60 -8.98 10.71 -13.77
CA GLY A 60 -9.35 11.94 -14.45
C GLY A 60 -8.42 12.34 -15.59
N GLY A 61 -8.98 13.00 -16.60
CA GLY A 61 -8.26 13.41 -17.79
C GLY A 61 -7.75 12.23 -18.65
N ASP A 62 -6.87 12.50 -19.59
CA ASP A 62 -6.25 11.48 -20.44
C ASP A 62 -5.28 10.60 -19.64
N ALA A 63 -4.57 11.19 -18.68
CA ALA A 63 -3.70 10.48 -17.77
C ALA A 63 -4.46 9.42 -16.97
N GLY A 64 -5.62 9.77 -16.42
CA GLY A 64 -6.47 8.83 -15.68
C GLY A 64 -7.06 7.73 -16.53
N ARG A 65 -7.54 8.06 -17.75
CA ARG A 65 -8.03 7.04 -18.70
C ARG A 65 -6.95 6.06 -19.10
N SER A 66 -5.74 6.56 -19.39
CA SER A 66 -4.59 5.72 -19.70
C SER A 66 -4.17 4.85 -18.50
N GLY A 67 -4.18 5.41 -17.30
CA GLY A 67 -3.85 4.68 -16.08
C GLY A 67 -4.85 3.58 -15.74
N GLU A 68 -6.15 3.86 -15.86
CA GLU A 68 -7.20 2.86 -15.66
C GLU A 68 -7.09 1.72 -16.68
N ALA A 69 -6.88 2.06 -17.95
CA ALA A 69 -6.68 1.06 -19.01
C ALA A 69 -5.45 0.19 -18.74
N GLN A 70 -4.32 0.78 -18.36
CA GLN A 70 -3.11 0.04 -17.99
C GLN A 70 -3.33 -0.88 -16.77
N LEU A 71 -4.08 -0.43 -15.76
CA LEU A 71 -4.44 -1.26 -14.60
C LEU A 71 -5.27 -2.48 -15.04
N ARG A 72 -6.28 -2.27 -15.86
CA ARG A 72 -7.15 -3.32 -16.39
C ARG A 72 -6.38 -4.29 -17.29
N GLU A 73 -5.51 -3.79 -18.17
CA GLU A 73 -4.66 -4.63 -19.03
C GLU A 73 -3.65 -5.44 -18.23
N SER A 74 -3.09 -4.87 -17.16
CA SER A 74 -2.21 -5.61 -16.26
C SER A 74 -2.94 -6.76 -15.53
N GLY A 75 -4.28 -6.64 -15.36
CA GLY A 75 -5.15 -7.70 -14.88
C GLY A 75 -5.37 -8.79 -15.93
N ALA A 76 -5.57 -8.40 -17.19
CA ALA A 76 -6.05 -9.26 -18.28
C ALA A 76 -4.94 -9.92 -19.11
N ASP A 77 -3.72 -10.09 -18.60
CA ASP A 77 -2.64 -10.75 -19.34
C ASP A 77 -3.05 -12.16 -19.78
N GLN A 78 -3.09 -12.37 -21.11
CA GLN A 78 -3.55 -13.63 -21.73
C GLN A 78 -2.76 -14.86 -21.26
N LEU A 79 -1.54 -14.68 -20.78
CA LEU A 79 -0.73 -15.76 -20.24
C LEU A 79 -1.20 -16.17 -18.84
N SER A 80 -1.55 -15.20 -17.99
CA SER A 80 -2.11 -15.47 -16.67
C SER A 80 -3.49 -16.11 -16.73
N GLN A 81 -4.34 -15.74 -17.68
CA GLN A 81 -5.64 -16.40 -17.91
C GLN A 81 -5.50 -17.88 -18.31
N ARG A 82 -4.44 -18.23 -19.07
CA ARG A 82 -4.18 -19.63 -19.50
C ARG A 82 -3.68 -20.54 -18.38
N ILE A 83 -3.09 -19.99 -17.33
CA ILE A 83 -2.53 -20.74 -16.19
C ILE A 83 -3.30 -20.52 -14.88
N GLY A 84 -4.53 -19.96 -14.95
CA GLY A 84 -5.34 -19.69 -13.76
C GLY A 84 -4.85 -18.54 -12.90
N GLY A 85 -4.16 -17.56 -13.50
CA GLY A 85 -3.66 -16.36 -12.81
C GLY A 85 -4.79 -15.46 -12.32
N ALA A 86 -4.57 -14.83 -11.17
CA ALA A 86 -5.51 -13.89 -10.57
C ALA A 86 -5.64 -12.60 -11.38
N ASP A 87 -6.78 -11.95 -11.26
CA ASP A 87 -7.11 -10.73 -12.00
C ASP A 87 -7.29 -9.53 -11.06
N ILE A 88 -7.05 -8.32 -11.58
CA ILE A 88 -7.39 -7.06 -10.93
C ILE A 88 -8.62 -6.50 -11.62
N GLN A 89 -9.75 -6.50 -10.93
CA GLN A 89 -10.95 -5.85 -11.43
C GLN A 89 -10.87 -4.35 -11.13
N SER A 90 -10.96 -3.50 -12.17
CA SER A 90 -11.01 -2.06 -11.98
C SER A 90 -12.41 -1.62 -11.54
N LEU A 91 -12.49 -0.82 -10.47
CA LEU A 91 -13.71 -0.18 -9.99
C LEU A 91 -13.53 1.36 -10.10
N PRO A 92 -13.54 1.91 -11.34
CA PRO A 92 -13.17 3.29 -11.58
C PRO A 92 -14.30 4.26 -11.22
N VAL A 93 -13.92 5.42 -10.66
CA VAL A 93 -14.74 6.64 -10.66
C VAL A 93 -14.04 7.67 -11.52
N PHE A 94 -14.65 8.01 -12.66
CA PHE A 94 -14.09 9.04 -13.51
C PHE A 94 -14.45 10.43 -12.98
N ILE A 95 -13.41 11.26 -12.79
CA ILE A 95 -13.49 12.60 -12.22
C ILE A 95 -13.21 13.67 -13.28
N GLN A 96 -13.60 14.92 -12.98
CA GLN A 96 -13.44 16.02 -13.90
C GLN A 96 -12.00 16.50 -14.02
N GLU A 97 -11.27 16.59 -12.92
CA GLU A 97 -9.87 17.01 -12.91
C GLU A 97 -8.92 15.87 -13.30
N THR A 98 -7.68 16.22 -13.67
CA THR A 98 -6.71 15.24 -14.20
C THR A 98 -6.01 14.49 -13.07
N THR A 99 -5.86 13.18 -13.22
CA THR A 99 -5.00 12.34 -12.35
C THR A 99 -3.58 12.89 -12.35
N ARG A 100 -3.00 12.98 -11.15
CA ARG A 100 -1.66 13.52 -10.92
C ARG A 100 -0.56 12.66 -11.55
N THR A 101 0.57 13.31 -11.83
CA THR A 101 1.81 12.65 -12.23
C THR A 101 2.86 12.83 -11.13
N ASN A 102 3.48 11.76 -10.71
CA ASN A 102 4.68 11.83 -9.88
C ASN A 102 5.92 11.56 -10.76
N MET A 103 7.05 12.17 -10.43
CA MET A 103 8.30 11.94 -11.12
C MET A 103 9.36 11.49 -10.12
N LYS A 104 9.98 10.33 -10.38
CA LYS A 104 11.16 9.85 -9.69
C LYS A 104 12.36 9.98 -10.60
N ILE A 105 13.35 10.76 -10.17
CA ILE A 105 14.62 10.93 -10.84
C ILE A 105 15.62 9.99 -10.19
N ILE A 106 16.24 9.12 -10.99
CA ILE A 106 17.33 8.23 -10.58
C ILE A 106 18.61 8.76 -11.17
N ASP A 107 19.55 9.15 -10.34
CA ASP A 107 20.91 9.48 -10.71
C ASP A 107 21.84 8.32 -10.33
N GLU A 108 22.13 7.47 -11.31
CA GLU A 108 22.99 6.28 -11.11
C GLU A 108 24.45 6.66 -10.85
N VAL A 109 24.89 7.82 -11.34
CA VAL A 109 26.28 8.30 -11.16
C VAL A 109 26.51 8.77 -9.73
N GLN A 110 25.57 9.52 -9.17
CA GLN A 110 25.64 10.01 -7.79
C GLN A 110 25.02 9.04 -6.77
N GLY A 111 24.33 7.99 -7.24
CA GLY A 111 23.62 7.04 -6.39
C GLY A 111 22.47 7.68 -5.61
N GLN A 112 21.79 8.66 -6.20
CA GLN A 112 20.73 9.44 -5.55
C GLN A 112 19.39 9.27 -6.24
N ASN A 113 18.31 9.32 -5.45
CA ASN A 113 16.94 9.36 -5.93
C ASN A 113 16.27 10.65 -5.46
N THR A 114 15.52 11.30 -6.36
CA THR A 114 14.73 12.49 -6.07
C THR A 114 13.29 12.24 -6.47
N ASP A 115 12.35 12.41 -5.54
CA ASP A 115 10.92 12.28 -5.80
C ASP A 115 10.26 13.66 -5.88
N ILE A 116 9.51 13.92 -6.96
CA ILE A 116 8.70 15.11 -7.20
C ILE A 116 7.25 14.66 -7.32
N ASN A 117 6.42 14.99 -6.33
CA ASN A 117 5.05 14.51 -6.25
C ASN A 117 4.05 15.66 -6.40
N GLU A 118 3.09 15.49 -7.31
CA GLU A 118 1.95 16.40 -7.41
C GLU A 118 0.94 16.15 -6.29
N PRO A 119 0.22 17.19 -5.85
CA PRO A 119 -0.76 17.07 -4.73
C PRO A 119 -2.00 16.23 -5.10
N GLY A 120 -2.31 16.13 -6.39
CA GLY A 120 -3.50 15.46 -6.90
C GLY A 120 -4.68 16.39 -7.16
N PRO A 121 -5.76 15.83 -7.77
CA PRO A 121 -6.93 16.59 -8.19
C PRO A 121 -7.80 17.07 -7.02
N GLN A 122 -8.70 18.01 -7.31
CA GLN A 122 -9.82 18.39 -6.48
C GLN A 122 -10.97 17.41 -6.74
N ILE A 123 -11.42 16.69 -5.72
CA ILE A 123 -12.57 15.77 -5.81
C ILE A 123 -13.83 16.49 -5.38
N LYS A 124 -14.89 16.33 -6.16
CA LYS A 124 -16.21 16.86 -5.85
C LYS A 124 -17.00 15.91 -4.93
N PRO A 125 -17.96 16.45 -4.12
CA PRO A 125 -18.76 15.59 -3.24
C PRO A 125 -19.48 14.46 -3.97
N GLU A 126 -20.07 14.73 -5.14
CA GLU A 126 -20.79 13.75 -5.95
C GLU A 126 -19.87 12.63 -6.50
N GLU A 127 -18.58 12.95 -6.77
CA GLU A 127 -17.59 11.96 -7.19
C GLU A 127 -17.21 11.02 -6.02
N LEU A 128 -17.12 11.57 -4.81
CA LEU A 128 -16.91 10.78 -3.59
C LEU A 128 -18.12 9.90 -3.27
N GLU A 129 -19.33 10.44 -3.39
CA GLU A 129 -20.57 9.67 -3.20
C GLU A 129 -20.66 8.50 -4.17
N LEU A 130 -20.27 8.70 -5.45
CA LEU A 130 -20.23 7.62 -6.43
C LEU A 130 -19.22 6.53 -6.06
N LEU A 131 -18.05 6.89 -5.49
CA LEU A 131 -17.09 5.91 -4.99
C LEU A 131 -17.70 5.08 -3.85
N ILE A 132 -18.34 5.75 -2.88
CA ILE A 132 -18.98 5.11 -1.74
C ILE A 132 -20.11 4.17 -2.21
N GLN A 133 -20.93 4.62 -3.15
CA GLN A 133 -21.99 3.78 -3.73
C GLN A 133 -21.40 2.50 -4.36
N LYS A 134 -20.35 2.63 -5.18
CA LYS A 134 -19.67 1.48 -5.77
C LYS A 134 -19.09 0.52 -4.75
N LEU A 135 -18.53 1.04 -3.65
CA LEU A 135 -18.06 0.21 -2.55
C LEU A 135 -19.21 -0.50 -1.84
N ASP A 136 -20.34 0.18 -1.63
CA ASP A 136 -21.55 -0.42 -1.01
C ASP A 136 -22.14 -1.56 -1.84
N GLU A 137 -22.10 -1.44 -3.17
CA GLU A 137 -22.60 -2.44 -4.10
C GLU A 137 -21.71 -3.70 -4.16
N ASN A 138 -20.41 -3.56 -3.87
CA ASN A 138 -19.43 -4.63 -4.06
C ASN A 138 -18.94 -5.27 -2.76
N LEU A 139 -18.95 -4.56 -1.62
CA LEU A 139 -18.49 -5.08 -0.33
C LEU A 139 -19.57 -5.88 0.40
N LYS A 140 -19.17 -7.04 0.89
CA LYS A 140 -20.02 -7.95 1.68
C LYS A 140 -19.39 -8.22 3.04
N GLU A 141 -20.18 -8.78 3.95
CA GLU A 141 -19.68 -9.26 5.24
C GLU A 141 -18.49 -10.21 5.06
N SER A 142 -17.50 -10.09 5.91
CA SER A 142 -16.23 -10.82 5.91
C SER A 142 -15.25 -10.46 4.79
N ASP A 143 -15.60 -9.58 3.85
CA ASP A 143 -14.64 -9.04 2.87
C ASP A 143 -13.54 -8.20 3.56
N ILE A 144 -12.47 -7.94 2.82
CA ILE A 144 -11.37 -7.10 3.27
C ILE A 144 -11.38 -5.81 2.46
N LEU A 145 -11.41 -4.67 3.15
CA LEU A 145 -11.26 -3.34 2.56
C LEU A 145 -9.91 -2.75 2.95
N VAL A 146 -9.04 -2.51 1.97
CA VAL A 146 -7.75 -1.87 2.18
C VAL A 146 -7.87 -0.38 1.84
N LEU A 147 -7.84 0.47 2.85
CA LEU A 147 -7.79 1.92 2.71
C LEU A 147 -6.32 2.37 2.75
N ALA A 148 -5.78 2.85 1.62
CA ALA A 148 -4.36 3.12 1.54
C ALA A 148 -4.01 4.38 0.74
N GLY A 149 -2.99 5.10 1.20
CA GLY A 149 -2.41 6.25 0.53
C GLY A 149 -2.91 7.60 1.02
N SER A 150 -2.49 8.65 0.30
CA SER A 150 -2.83 10.04 0.60
C SER A 150 -4.25 10.39 0.16
N ILE A 151 -4.78 11.45 0.75
CA ILE A 151 -6.10 12.01 0.43
C ILE A 151 -5.90 13.17 -0.56
N PRO A 152 -6.66 13.23 -1.68
CA PRO A 152 -6.62 14.35 -2.61
C PRO A 152 -7.39 15.55 -2.05
N LYS A 153 -7.26 16.71 -2.71
CA LYS A 153 -8.02 17.91 -2.34
C LYS A 153 -9.52 17.67 -2.44
N GLY A 154 -10.31 18.40 -1.63
CA GLY A 154 -11.77 18.31 -1.62
C GLY A 154 -12.34 17.18 -0.77
N ILE A 155 -11.51 16.27 -0.30
CA ILE A 155 -11.90 15.20 0.62
C ILE A 155 -11.40 15.54 2.04
N SER A 156 -12.28 15.35 3.03
CA SER A 156 -11.95 15.55 4.43
C SER A 156 -10.86 14.57 4.91
N PRO A 157 -9.91 15.00 5.78
CA PRO A 157 -9.01 14.10 6.48
C PRO A 157 -9.71 12.98 7.26
N ASN A 158 -10.98 13.15 7.59
CA ASN A 158 -11.79 12.16 8.30
C ASN A 158 -12.29 11.01 7.42
N ILE A 159 -12.08 11.04 6.09
CA ILE A 159 -12.68 10.07 5.18
C ILE A 159 -12.34 8.62 5.55
N TYR A 160 -11.10 8.33 5.94
CA TYR A 160 -10.72 6.98 6.35
C TYR A 160 -11.40 6.53 7.65
N LYS A 161 -11.67 7.47 8.58
CA LYS A 161 -12.48 7.21 9.76
C LYS A 161 -13.92 6.88 9.39
N GLU A 162 -14.52 7.68 8.50
CA GLU A 162 -15.91 7.49 8.04
C GLU A 162 -16.09 6.17 7.30
N LEU A 163 -15.20 5.85 6.35
CA LEU A 163 -15.22 4.58 5.63
C LEU A 163 -14.97 3.39 6.57
N THR A 164 -14.03 3.51 7.50
CA THR A 164 -13.76 2.46 8.49
C THR A 164 -14.99 2.18 9.35
N ALA A 165 -15.62 3.21 9.90
CA ALA A 165 -16.84 3.04 10.70
C ALA A 165 -17.96 2.38 9.90
N ARG A 166 -18.24 2.91 8.69
CA ARG A 166 -19.29 2.41 7.80
C ARG A 166 -19.14 0.93 7.47
N TYR A 167 -17.93 0.50 7.07
CA TYR A 167 -17.74 -0.88 6.60
C TYR A 167 -17.50 -1.88 7.73
N LYS A 168 -16.93 -1.43 8.84
CA LYS A 168 -16.85 -2.24 10.06
C LYS A 168 -18.24 -2.64 10.58
N GLU A 169 -19.23 -1.72 10.55
CA GLU A 169 -20.61 -2.02 10.91
C GLU A 169 -21.27 -3.09 10.01
N LYS A 170 -20.78 -3.21 8.76
CA LYS A 170 -21.19 -4.25 7.81
C LYS A 170 -20.41 -5.58 7.94
N GLY A 171 -19.54 -5.71 8.96
CA GLY A 171 -18.73 -6.90 9.16
C GLY A 171 -17.51 -7.02 8.22
N VAL A 172 -17.13 -5.93 7.53
CA VAL A 172 -15.96 -5.88 6.66
C VAL A 172 -14.69 -5.67 7.50
N LYS A 173 -13.61 -6.38 7.19
CA LYS A 173 -12.31 -6.20 7.83
C LYS A 173 -11.56 -5.05 7.17
N VAL A 174 -11.46 -3.91 7.85
CA VAL A 174 -10.79 -2.72 7.30
C VAL A 174 -9.31 -2.71 7.67
N PHE A 175 -8.44 -2.66 6.65
CA PHE A 175 -7.01 -2.47 6.78
C PHE A 175 -6.69 -1.01 6.45
N LEU A 176 -5.93 -0.32 7.30
CA LEU A 176 -5.57 1.09 7.11
C LEU A 176 -4.06 1.24 6.98
N ASP A 177 -3.60 1.75 5.82
CA ASP A 177 -2.21 2.14 5.53
C ASP A 177 -2.15 3.56 4.97
N ALA A 178 -2.36 4.53 5.84
CA ALA A 178 -2.29 5.95 5.55
C ALA A 178 -1.17 6.61 6.37
N ASP A 179 -0.96 7.90 6.16
CA ASP A 179 0.00 8.69 6.93
C ASP A 179 -0.60 10.00 7.45
N GLY A 180 0.13 10.71 8.30
CA GLY A 180 -0.22 12.03 8.80
C GLY A 180 -1.59 12.10 9.49
N GLU A 181 -2.33 13.17 9.22
CA GLU A 181 -3.61 13.46 9.84
C GLU A 181 -4.67 12.39 9.49
N SER A 182 -4.69 11.94 8.25
CA SER A 182 -5.66 10.93 7.80
C SER A 182 -5.50 9.57 8.51
N PHE A 183 -4.27 9.20 8.84
CA PHE A 183 -3.99 8.04 9.67
C PHE A 183 -4.46 8.26 11.11
N ALA A 184 -4.08 9.41 11.72
CA ALA A 184 -4.45 9.73 13.09
C ALA A 184 -5.98 9.82 13.30
N GLU A 185 -6.73 10.32 12.31
CA GLU A 185 -8.21 10.29 12.34
C GLU A 185 -8.75 8.89 12.06
N GLY A 186 -8.21 8.18 11.06
CA GLY A 186 -8.69 6.86 10.64
C GLY A 186 -8.63 5.80 11.74
N ILE A 187 -7.57 5.81 12.56
CA ILE A 187 -7.43 4.84 13.68
C ILE A 187 -8.51 5.01 14.77
N LYS A 188 -9.14 6.18 14.89
CA LYS A 188 -10.21 6.43 15.87
C LYS A 188 -11.47 5.60 15.61
N ALA A 189 -11.68 5.14 14.37
CA ALA A 189 -12.76 4.21 14.02
C ALA A 189 -12.42 2.74 14.28
N VAL A 190 -11.22 2.47 14.80
CA VAL A 190 -10.76 1.12 15.20
C VAL A 190 -10.80 0.16 14.00
N PRO A 191 -9.94 0.36 12.98
CA PRO A 191 -9.80 -0.59 11.88
C PRO A 191 -9.33 -1.97 12.37
N TYR A 192 -9.55 -3.01 11.58
CA TYR A 192 -9.13 -4.37 11.91
C TYR A 192 -7.61 -4.51 11.97
N LEU A 193 -6.91 -3.91 11.00
CA LEU A 193 -5.45 -3.92 10.92
C LEU A 193 -4.92 -2.52 10.58
N ILE A 194 -3.82 -2.13 11.23
CA ILE A 194 -3.03 -0.96 10.85
C ILE A 194 -1.57 -1.37 10.63
N LYS A 195 -0.90 -0.66 9.69
CA LYS A 195 0.53 -0.89 9.42
C LYS A 195 1.32 0.42 9.38
N PRO A 196 1.56 1.10 10.48
CA PRO A 196 2.50 2.21 10.52
C PRO A 196 3.96 1.74 10.35
N ASN A 197 4.80 2.60 9.79
CA ASN A 197 6.24 2.48 10.00
C ASN A 197 6.62 3.11 11.36
N ILE A 198 7.89 2.91 11.78
CA ILE A 198 8.36 3.39 13.09
C ILE A 198 8.29 4.93 13.21
N ASP A 199 8.49 5.66 12.10
CA ASP A 199 8.42 7.12 12.09
C ASP A 199 6.97 7.62 12.18
N GLU A 200 6.03 6.97 11.49
CA GLU A 200 4.60 7.24 11.59
C GLU A 200 4.07 6.96 13.01
N LEU A 201 4.49 5.84 13.59
CA LEU A 201 4.14 5.51 14.97
C LEU A 201 4.77 6.49 15.97
N SER A 202 6.01 6.93 15.74
CA SER A 202 6.68 7.94 16.57
C SER A 202 5.94 9.28 16.56
N ARG A 203 5.48 9.72 15.37
CA ARG A 203 4.66 10.93 15.26
C ARG A 203 3.35 10.80 16.00
N LEU A 204 2.69 9.65 15.89
CA LEU A 204 1.45 9.38 16.60
C LEU A 204 1.64 9.35 18.14
N ALA A 205 2.75 8.77 18.60
CA ALA A 205 3.10 8.70 20.03
C ALA A 205 3.60 10.02 20.61
N GLY A 206 3.98 10.99 19.75
CA GLY A 206 4.58 12.26 20.18
C GLY A 206 6.00 12.12 20.73
N GLU A 207 6.65 10.96 20.57
CA GLU A 207 8.02 10.69 21.01
C GLU A 207 8.76 9.81 19.99
N LYS A 208 10.10 9.97 19.87
CA LYS A 208 10.90 9.14 18.98
C LYS A 208 11.03 7.73 19.52
N LEU A 209 10.58 6.74 18.78
CA LEU A 209 10.69 5.32 19.12
C LEU A 209 11.98 4.75 18.51
N THR A 210 12.77 4.06 19.30
CA THR A 210 14.07 3.51 18.87
C THR A 210 14.22 2.02 19.12
N ASP A 211 13.34 1.44 19.91
CA ASP A 211 13.39 0.04 20.29
C ASP A 211 11.99 -0.60 20.40
N ILE A 212 11.98 -1.91 20.53
CA ILE A 212 10.74 -2.71 20.63
C ILE A 212 9.93 -2.33 21.88
N ARG A 213 10.56 -1.97 23.00
CA ARG A 213 9.85 -1.59 24.23
C ARG A 213 9.05 -0.32 24.03
N GLY A 214 9.66 0.68 23.38
CA GLY A 214 8.97 1.91 22.98
C GLY A 214 7.79 1.63 22.05
N ILE A 215 7.99 0.79 21.04
CA ILE A 215 6.93 0.36 20.12
C ILE A 215 5.76 -0.28 20.88
N LEU A 216 6.04 -1.25 21.76
CA LEU A 216 5.01 -1.94 22.54
C LEU A 216 4.26 -1.00 23.48
N LYS A 217 4.94 -0.02 24.06
CA LYS A 217 4.31 1.04 24.88
C LYS A 217 3.38 1.90 24.03
N ALA A 218 3.83 2.32 22.83
CA ALA A 218 3.06 3.18 21.94
C ALA A 218 1.82 2.49 21.35
N VAL A 219 1.88 1.18 21.04
CA VAL A 219 0.74 0.46 20.47
C VAL A 219 -0.28 0.00 21.52
N LYS A 220 0.07 -0.01 22.80
CA LYS A 220 -0.82 -0.49 23.87
C LYS A 220 -2.18 0.23 23.91
N PRO A 221 -2.28 1.57 23.81
CA PRO A 221 -3.57 2.26 23.74
C PRO A 221 -4.38 1.88 22.51
N LEU A 222 -3.71 1.64 21.36
CA LEU A 222 -4.35 1.25 20.10
C LEU A 222 -4.97 -0.16 20.19
N LEU A 223 -4.28 -1.10 20.83
CA LEU A 223 -4.83 -2.43 21.11
C LEU A 223 -6.02 -2.35 22.08
N GLN A 224 -5.90 -1.50 23.11
CA GLN A 224 -6.98 -1.28 24.08
C GLN A 224 -8.21 -0.63 23.46
N SER A 225 -8.07 0.16 22.39
CA SER A 225 -9.20 0.71 21.65
C SER A 225 -9.96 -0.35 20.83
N GLY A 226 -9.37 -1.55 20.64
CA GLY A 226 -9.97 -2.66 19.93
C GLY A 226 -9.38 -2.95 18.55
N ILE A 227 -8.28 -2.30 18.14
CA ILE A 227 -7.56 -2.68 16.92
C ILE A 227 -6.98 -4.10 17.12
N GLU A 228 -7.32 -5.02 16.22
CA GLU A 228 -6.97 -6.43 16.41
C GLU A 228 -5.53 -6.74 15.99
N LYS A 229 -5.04 -6.11 14.92
CA LYS A 229 -3.71 -6.36 14.35
C LYS A 229 -2.94 -5.06 14.13
N ILE A 230 -1.73 -5.00 14.63
CA ILE A 230 -0.81 -3.87 14.42
C ILE A 230 0.51 -4.42 13.89
N VAL A 231 0.95 -3.89 12.76
CA VAL A 231 2.24 -4.22 12.16
C VAL A 231 3.08 -2.96 12.10
N VAL A 232 4.23 -2.98 12.78
CA VAL A 232 5.16 -1.83 12.77
C VAL A 232 6.38 -2.20 11.96
N SER A 233 6.52 -1.60 10.77
CA SER A 233 7.70 -1.79 9.93
C SER A 233 8.84 -0.86 10.36
N MET A 234 10.08 -1.41 10.40
CA MET A 234 11.28 -0.72 10.88
C MET A 234 12.38 -0.70 9.80
N GLY A 235 12.01 -0.80 8.52
CA GLY A 235 12.96 -0.84 7.41
C GLY A 235 13.98 -1.98 7.56
N ALA A 236 15.27 -1.65 7.53
CA ALA A 236 16.35 -2.63 7.66
C ALA A 236 16.39 -3.36 9.01
N GLN A 237 15.64 -2.91 10.01
CA GLN A 237 15.53 -3.60 11.32
C GLN A 237 14.41 -4.66 11.33
N GLY A 238 13.64 -4.79 10.26
CA GLY A 238 12.57 -5.77 10.16
C GLY A 238 11.19 -5.23 10.53
N ALA A 239 10.39 -6.01 11.26
CA ALA A 239 9.05 -5.60 11.69
C ALA A 239 8.61 -6.29 12.99
N VAL A 240 7.69 -5.63 13.69
CA VAL A 240 6.98 -6.16 14.85
C VAL A 240 5.51 -6.36 14.47
N PHE A 241 5.00 -7.56 14.71
CA PHE A 241 3.61 -7.93 14.47
C PHE A 241 2.94 -8.19 15.81
N ILE A 242 1.83 -7.55 16.07
CA ILE A 242 1.11 -7.64 17.33
C ILE A 242 -0.35 -8.00 17.06
N GLN A 243 -0.83 -9.07 17.69
CA GLN A 243 -2.20 -9.55 17.56
C GLN A 243 -2.65 -10.24 18.84
N ARG A 244 -3.77 -9.81 19.43
CA ARG A 244 -4.43 -10.46 20.56
C ARG A 244 -3.48 -10.82 21.73
N GLY A 245 -2.53 -9.94 22.03
CA GLY A 245 -1.56 -10.16 23.10
C GLY A 245 -0.35 -11.02 22.72
N ARG A 246 -0.30 -11.56 21.50
CA ARG A 246 0.88 -12.23 20.93
C ARG A 246 1.74 -11.22 20.17
N ILE A 247 3.04 -11.36 20.32
CA ILE A 247 4.02 -10.46 19.71
C ILE A 247 4.99 -11.32 18.90
N PHE A 248 5.17 -10.94 17.64
CA PHE A 248 6.14 -11.59 16.76
C PHE A 248 7.11 -10.54 16.25
N ILE A 249 8.38 -10.90 16.24
CA ILE A 249 9.46 -10.07 15.72
C ILE A 249 10.06 -10.79 14.52
N ALA A 250 10.14 -10.11 13.41
CA ALA A 250 10.83 -10.59 12.22
C ALA A 250 12.03 -9.70 11.92
N SER A 251 13.19 -10.30 11.73
CA SER A 251 14.37 -9.62 11.21
C SER A 251 14.19 -9.32 9.72
N SER A 252 14.81 -8.25 9.23
CA SER A 252 14.92 -8.02 7.78
C SER A 252 15.75 -9.12 7.12
N ILE A 253 15.54 -9.29 5.82
CA ILE A 253 16.39 -10.11 4.95
C ILE A 253 17.36 -9.15 4.26
N ASP A 254 18.64 -9.48 4.29
CA ASP A 254 19.66 -8.72 3.56
C ASP A 254 19.55 -8.99 2.05
N VAL A 255 19.15 -7.97 1.30
CA VAL A 255 18.94 -8.04 -0.16
C VAL A 255 19.42 -6.75 -0.83
N PRO A 256 19.79 -6.80 -2.12
CA PRO A 256 20.08 -5.57 -2.87
C PRO A 256 18.85 -4.65 -2.92
N VAL A 257 19.03 -3.38 -2.54
CA VAL A 257 17.96 -2.38 -2.51
C VAL A 257 18.05 -1.47 -3.73
N LEU A 258 17.06 -1.55 -4.62
CA LEU A 258 16.90 -0.65 -5.77
C LEU A 258 15.92 0.49 -5.46
N SER A 259 14.84 0.19 -4.73
CA SER A 259 13.84 1.20 -4.33
C SER A 259 13.16 0.74 -3.04
N THR A 260 12.91 1.65 -2.11
CA THR A 260 12.11 1.36 -0.90
C THR A 260 10.62 1.65 -1.10
N VAL A 261 10.24 2.25 -2.23
CA VAL A 261 8.85 2.58 -2.55
C VAL A 261 8.06 1.31 -2.85
N GLY A 262 6.87 1.19 -2.26
CA GLY A 262 6.01 0.02 -2.44
C GLY A 262 6.27 -1.14 -1.48
N ALA A 263 7.38 -1.12 -0.70
CA ALA A 263 7.65 -2.19 0.27
C ALA A 263 6.53 -2.33 1.32
N GLY A 264 6.03 -1.20 1.83
CA GLY A 264 4.88 -1.18 2.74
C GLY A 264 3.61 -1.74 2.11
N ASP A 265 3.33 -1.36 0.85
CA ASP A 265 2.17 -1.82 0.10
C ASP A 265 2.23 -3.34 -0.13
N SER A 266 3.43 -3.85 -0.45
CA SER A 266 3.69 -5.29 -0.61
C SER A 266 3.47 -6.07 0.69
N MET A 267 3.87 -5.50 1.83
CA MET A 267 3.57 -6.08 3.14
C MET A 267 2.06 -6.13 3.42
N VAL A 268 1.32 -5.05 3.12
CA VAL A 268 -0.15 -4.99 3.27
C VAL A 268 -0.82 -6.03 2.39
N ALA A 269 -0.37 -6.20 1.14
CA ALA A 269 -0.89 -7.22 0.24
C ALA A 269 -0.76 -8.63 0.81
N ALA A 270 0.41 -8.97 1.36
CA ALA A 270 0.63 -10.27 2.00
C ALA A 270 -0.23 -10.47 3.25
N LEU A 271 -0.43 -9.42 4.06
CA LEU A 271 -1.30 -9.47 5.24
C LEU A 271 -2.77 -9.68 4.83
N ALA A 272 -3.23 -8.98 3.79
CA ALA A 272 -4.58 -9.14 3.27
C ALA A 272 -4.78 -10.52 2.62
N TYR A 273 -3.79 -11.00 1.87
CA TYR A 273 -3.77 -12.35 1.31
C TYR A 273 -3.86 -13.43 2.39
N GLY A 274 -3.03 -13.31 3.44
CA GLY A 274 -3.04 -14.27 4.54
C GLY A 274 -4.38 -14.32 5.27
N GLU A 275 -5.02 -13.16 5.47
CA GLU A 275 -6.34 -13.06 6.09
C GLU A 275 -7.44 -13.65 5.20
N GLU A 276 -7.42 -13.37 3.88
CA GLU A 276 -8.38 -13.90 2.90
C GLU A 276 -8.27 -15.42 2.76
N LYS A 277 -7.04 -15.96 2.78
CA LYS A 277 -6.78 -17.39 2.65
C LYS A 277 -6.83 -18.16 3.98
N GLY A 278 -7.04 -17.49 5.10
CA GLY A 278 -7.04 -18.11 6.42
C GLY A 278 -5.71 -18.74 6.80
N LEU A 279 -4.59 -18.16 6.36
CA LEU A 279 -3.26 -18.63 6.74
C LEU A 279 -3.00 -18.38 8.23
N ASP A 280 -2.20 -19.26 8.84
CA ASP A 280 -1.74 -18.99 10.21
C ASP A 280 -0.85 -17.73 10.27
N GLU A 281 -0.77 -17.16 11.46
CA GLU A 281 -0.09 -15.88 11.71
C GLU A 281 1.38 -15.92 11.27
N LYS A 282 2.12 -16.99 11.62
CA LYS A 282 3.54 -17.08 11.27
C LYS A 282 3.76 -17.15 9.77
N LYS A 283 2.91 -17.89 9.03
CA LYS A 283 2.98 -17.94 7.57
C LYS A 283 2.66 -16.58 6.95
N THR A 284 1.61 -15.93 7.43
CA THR A 284 1.21 -14.59 6.97
C THR A 284 2.32 -13.57 7.18
N TYR A 285 2.94 -13.56 8.37
CA TYR A 285 4.00 -12.60 8.69
C TYR A 285 5.30 -12.89 7.94
N LYS A 286 5.64 -14.18 7.74
CA LYS A 286 6.76 -14.57 6.86
C LYS A 286 6.53 -14.08 5.44
N LEU A 287 5.33 -14.28 4.89
CA LEU A 287 4.98 -13.82 3.56
C LEU A 287 5.05 -12.29 3.46
N SER A 288 4.57 -11.57 4.48
CA SER A 288 4.64 -10.11 4.55
C SER A 288 6.09 -9.60 4.51
N MET A 289 6.99 -10.22 5.26
CA MET A 289 8.41 -9.87 5.25
C MET A 289 9.07 -10.19 3.91
N ALA A 290 8.79 -11.36 3.34
CA ALA A 290 9.33 -11.76 2.05
C ALA A 290 8.87 -10.85 0.91
N MET A 291 7.59 -10.46 0.91
CA MET A 291 7.02 -9.50 -0.04
C MET A 291 7.68 -8.12 0.07
N GLY A 292 7.85 -7.61 1.29
CA GLY A 292 8.55 -6.35 1.53
C GLY A 292 10.00 -6.38 1.06
N ALA A 293 10.74 -7.46 1.37
CA ALA A 293 12.13 -7.65 0.93
C ALA A 293 12.24 -7.82 -0.59
N ALA A 294 11.34 -8.59 -1.22
CA ALA A 294 11.32 -8.75 -2.67
C ALA A 294 10.97 -7.43 -3.39
N SER A 295 10.10 -6.62 -2.80
CA SER A 295 9.70 -5.31 -3.36
C SER A 295 10.87 -4.33 -3.44
N VAL A 296 11.75 -4.28 -2.43
CA VAL A 296 12.90 -3.35 -2.47
C VAL A 296 13.94 -3.74 -3.53
N MET A 297 13.90 -4.96 -4.04
CA MET A 297 14.71 -5.42 -5.18
C MET A 297 14.12 -5.01 -6.53
N CYS A 298 12.89 -4.50 -6.56
CA CYS A 298 12.24 -4.02 -7.77
C CYS A 298 12.54 -2.55 -8.02
N SER A 299 12.49 -2.14 -9.28
CA SER A 299 12.64 -0.75 -9.68
C SER A 299 11.29 -0.03 -9.57
N GLY A 300 11.22 1.08 -8.83
CA GLY A 300 10.00 1.88 -8.66
C GLY A 300 8.91 1.15 -7.85
N THR A 301 7.67 1.17 -8.35
CA THR A 301 6.48 0.59 -7.71
C THR A 301 6.05 -0.75 -8.34
N GLN A 302 6.98 -1.47 -8.97
CA GLN A 302 6.68 -2.78 -9.53
C GLN A 302 6.40 -3.80 -8.44
N ALA A 303 5.39 -4.65 -8.67
CA ALA A 303 5.12 -5.78 -7.78
C ALA A 303 6.24 -6.83 -7.89
N PRO A 304 6.71 -7.38 -6.76
CA PRO A 304 7.74 -8.41 -6.76
C PRO A 304 7.20 -9.71 -7.34
N LYS A 305 8.01 -10.39 -8.15
CA LYS A 305 7.62 -11.67 -8.77
C LYS A 305 7.49 -12.79 -7.73
N ALA A 306 6.45 -13.61 -7.87
CA ALA A 306 6.16 -14.72 -6.96
C ALA A 306 7.37 -15.62 -6.68
N VAL A 307 8.18 -15.94 -7.69
CA VAL A 307 9.39 -16.77 -7.55
C VAL A 307 10.43 -16.14 -6.62
N THR A 308 10.60 -14.82 -6.67
CA THR A 308 11.51 -14.09 -5.77
C THR A 308 10.96 -14.11 -4.34
N VAL A 309 9.66 -13.88 -4.18
CA VAL A 309 8.99 -13.93 -2.87
C VAL A 309 9.13 -15.31 -2.24
N GLU A 310 8.91 -16.40 -3.01
CA GLU A 310 9.04 -17.76 -2.52
C GLU A 310 10.46 -18.07 -2.04
N SER A 311 11.47 -17.65 -2.80
CA SER A 311 12.88 -17.85 -2.39
C SER A 311 13.20 -17.13 -1.07
N LEU A 312 12.70 -15.89 -0.89
CA LEU A 312 12.94 -15.11 0.32
C LEU A 312 12.08 -15.59 1.51
N TYR A 313 10.91 -16.17 1.27
CA TYR A 313 10.01 -16.66 2.31
C TYR A 313 10.71 -17.65 3.26
N HIS A 314 11.56 -18.53 2.72
CA HIS A 314 12.32 -19.51 3.51
C HIS A 314 13.44 -18.89 4.34
N MET A 315 13.89 -17.68 3.98
CA MET A 315 14.95 -16.96 4.71
C MET A 315 14.40 -16.13 5.89
N VAL A 316 13.08 -15.89 5.93
CA VAL A 316 12.47 -15.09 7.01
C VAL A 316 12.54 -15.83 8.33
N ASN A 317 13.18 -15.22 9.32
CA ASN A 317 13.14 -15.68 10.69
C ASN A 317 12.13 -14.88 11.52
N ILE A 318 11.24 -15.58 12.22
CA ILE A 318 10.22 -14.99 13.11
C ILE A 318 10.31 -15.61 14.48
N ILE A 319 10.43 -14.76 15.49
CA ILE A 319 10.44 -15.12 16.91
C ILE A 319 9.14 -14.62 17.53
N GLU A 320 8.47 -15.48 18.28
CA GLU A 320 7.34 -15.11 19.15
C GLU A 320 7.88 -14.85 20.55
N LEU A 321 7.52 -13.69 21.15
CA LEU A 321 7.92 -13.27 22.48
C LEU A 321 6.97 -13.79 23.56
#